data_4090b9db72b54641509c045528c6511d
#
_entry.id   4090b9db72b54641509c045528c6511d
#
_cell.length_a   1.000
_cell.length_b   1.000
_cell.length_c   1.000
_cell.angle_alpha   90.00
_cell.angle_beta   90.00
_cell.angle_gamma   90.00
#
_symmetry.space_group_name_H-M   'P 1'
#
loop_
_entity.id
_entity.type
_entity.pdbx_description
1 polymer ?
#
loop_
_entity_poly.entity_id
_entity_poly.type
_entity_poly.pdbx_seq_one_letter_code
_entity_poly.pdbx_strand_id
1 'polypeptide(L)'
;IFIDFSKNIGTIRPLHGVNNGPLTYGFVLNTSQYFKEAGIPYSRLHDTEYPYGSGHFVDVPCIFKDFDRDPADPSSYDFALTDLYIQAICDCGTQVFYRLGVSIEHAPLKRNVYAPKDAQKWARICEGIIRHYNEGWANGFHYNIQYWEIWNEPEGEGTWRKAMWVGSNEEYFNLYATTAKHLKSCFPYIKVGGYASCGFYGAFCQNPTPDQRKFLEFADDFFAYITSPQIQAPLDFFSWHIYSGDLYLYESFARY
;
A
#
# COMPACT_ATOMS: atom_id res chain seq x y z
N ILE A 1 10.95 29.34 -24.34
CA ILE A 1 10.92 29.33 -22.86
C ILE A 1 12.16 30.09 -22.40
N PHE A 2 11.97 31.13 -21.59
CA PHE A 2 13.06 31.85 -20.95
C PHE A 2 13.14 31.39 -19.49
N ILE A 3 14.30 30.92 -19.06
CA ILE A 3 14.55 30.48 -17.69
C ILE A 3 15.59 31.43 -17.09
N ASP A 4 15.21 32.11 -16.03
CA ASP A 4 16.12 33.01 -15.31
C ASP A 4 16.55 32.34 -13.98
N PHE A 5 17.72 31.74 -14.01
CA PHE A 5 18.31 31.06 -12.85
C PHE A 5 18.72 32.02 -11.70
N SER A 6 18.70 33.33 -11.91
CA SER A 6 18.97 34.30 -10.85
C SER A 6 17.74 34.55 -9.96
N LYS A 7 16.55 34.15 -10.38
CA LYS A 7 15.30 34.32 -9.66
C LYS A 7 14.86 33.03 -8.99
N ASN A 8 14.97 33.00 -7.67
CA ASN A 8 14.31 31.97 -6.89
C ASN A 8 12.86 32.38 -6.62
N ILE A 9 11.88 31.69 -7.19
CA ILE A 9 10.45 31.94 -7.04
C ILE A 9 9.77 30.97 -6.05
N GLY A 10 10.51 30.01 -5.49
CA GLY A 10 9.99 29.06 -4.53
C GLY A 10 10.82 27.79 -4.41
N THR A 11 10.38 26.92 -3.54
CA THR A 11 10.96 25.58 -3.37
C THR A 11 10.01 24.54 -3.93
N ILE A 12 10.48 23.67 -4.79
CA ILE A 12 9.72 22.53 -5.30
C ILE A 12 9.53 21.55 -4.13
N ARG A 13 8.29 21.18 -3.85
CA ARG A 13 8.02 20.11 -2.89
C ARG A 13 8.65 18.80 -3.38
N PRO A 14 9.25 18.00 -2.51
CA PRO A 14 9.74 16.68 -2.89
C PRO A 14 8.55 15.79 -3.26
N LEU A 15 8.35 15.61 -4.57
CA LEU A 15 7.27 14.80 -5.16
C LEU A 15 7.78 13.46 -5.69
N HIS A 16 9.11 13.26 -5.66
CA HIS A 16 9.73 12.01 -6.07
C HIS A 16 9.67 11.01 -4.91
N GLY A 17 9.27 9.82 -5.24
CA GLY A 17 9.27 8.66 -4.36
C GLY A 17 9.64 7.44 -5.17
N VAL A 18 9.87 6.34 -4.51
CA VAL A 18 10.20 5.07 -5.17
C VAL A 18 9.28 3.97 -4.67
N ASN A 19 9.13 2.94 -5.48
CA ASN A 19 8.58 1.67 -5.04
C ASN A 19 9.73 0.82 -4.52
N ASN A 20 9.57 0.27 -3.33
CA ASN A 20 10.55 -0.54 -2.62
C ASN A 20 11.79 0.21 -2.12
N GLY A 21 12.58 -0.47 -1.30
CA GLY A 21 13.74 0.10 -0.62
C GLY A 21 15.08 -0.15 -1.32
N PRO A 22 16.17 0.26 -0.69
CA PRO A 22 17.49 0.23 -1.29
C PRO A 22 18.12 -1.17 -1.36
N LEU A 23 17.57 -2.14 -0.65
CA LEU A 23 18.06 -3.52 -0.67
C LEU A 23 17.30 -4.35 -1.69
N THR A 24 18.01 -4.88 -2.70
CA THR A 24 17.42 -5.68 -3.77
C THR A 24 18.15 -7.01 -3.94
N TYR A 25 17.59 -7.92 -4.73
CA TYR A 25 18.16 -9.25 -4.98
C TYR A 25 18.55 -9.99 -3.70
N GLY A 26 17.60 -10.09 -2.74
CA GLY A 26 17.86 -10.77 -1.48
C GLY A 26 18.93 -10.07 -0.65
N PHE A 27 18.96 -8.75 -0.70
CA PHE A 27 19.91 -7.91 0.01
C PHE A 27 21.36 -7.99 -0.50
N VAL A 28 21.59 -8.66 -1.64
CA VAL A 28 22.92 -8.72 -2.27
C VAL A 28 23.30 -7.36 -2.86
N LEU A 29 22.33 -6.65 -3.44
CA LEU A 29 22.55 -5.29 -3.94
C LEU A 29 22.03 -4.29 -2.90
N ASN A 30 22.91 -3.35 -2.54
CA ASN A 30 22.59 -2.26 -1.63
C ASN A 30 22.78 -0.94 -2.35
N THR A 31 21.68 -0.22 -2.61
CA THR A 31 21.64 1.07 -3.29
C THR A 31 21.43 2.25 -2.32
N SER A 32 21.64 2.04 -1.02
CA SER A 32 21.42 3.05 0.03
C SER A 32 22.15 4.37 -0.22
N GLN A 33 23.35 4.31 -0.84
CA GLN A 33 24.08 5.52 -1.20
C GLN A 33 23.27 6.39 -2.18
N TYR A 34 22.67 5.79 -3.21
CA TYR A 34 21.87 6.53 -4.20
C TYR A 34 20.57 7.09 -3.61
N PHE A 35 19.95 6.37 -2.66
CA PHE A 35 18.81 6.88 -1.93
C PHE A 35 19.15 8.15 -1.15
N LYS A 36 20.29 8.14 -0.45
CA LYS A 36 20.77 9.31 0.31
C LYS A 36 21.14 10.48 -0.60
N GLU A 37 21.90 10.22 -1.68
CA GLU A 37 22.33 11.24 -2.63
C GLU A 37 21.15 11.87 -3.38
N ALA A 38 20.15 11.08 -3.76
CA ALA A 38 18.94 11.57 -4.42
C ALA A 38 17.93 12.20 -3.45
N GLY A 39 18.14 12.05 -2.12
CA GLY A 39 17.23 12.56 -1.11
C GLY A 39 15.82 12.00 -1.27
N ILE A 40 15.70 10.67 -1.49
CA ILE A 40 14.41 10.01 -1.71
C ILE A 40 13.50 10.20 -0.50
N PRO A 41 12.36 10.93 -0.60
CA PRO A 41 11.54 11.25 0.56
C PRO A 41 10.68 10.07 1.04
N TYR A 42 10.17 9.25 0.11
CA TYR A 42 9.28 8.13 0.41
C TYR A 42 9.62 6.88 -0.38
N SER A 43 9.47 5.73 0.29
CA SER A 43 9.54 4.40 -0.32
C SER A 43 8.24 3.64 -0.02
N ARG A 44 7.45 3.34 -1.05
CA ARG A 44 6.25 2.52 -0.97
C ARG A 44 6.63 1.05 -1.08
N LEU A 45 6.11 0.22 -0.19
CA LEU A 45 6.42 -1.20 -0.15
C LEU A 45 5.40 -2.02 -0.93
N HIS A 46 5.83 -2.65 -2.02
CA HIS A 46 4.99 -3.54 -2.83
C HIS A 46 5.86 -4.54 -3.60
N ASP A 47 5.42 -5.81 -3.69
CA ASP A 47 6.12 -6.89 -4.39
C ASP A 47 7.58 -7.10 -3.94
N THR A 48 7.86 -6.93 -2.66
CA THR A 48 9.17 -7.14 -2.07
C THR A 48 9.41 -8.61 -1.85
N GLU A 49 10.39 -9.20 -2.53
CA GLU A 49 10.68 -10.62 -2.39
C GLU A 49 12.14 -10.91 -2.06
N TYR A 50 12.35 -12.05 -1.43
CA TYR A 50 13.67 -12.62 -1.21
C TYR A 50 13.92 -13.75 -2.21
N PRO A 51 15.00 -13.71 -3.02
CA PRO A 51 15.14 -14.58 -4.20
C PRO A 51 15.28 -16.07 -3.86
N TYR A 52 15.57 -16.43 -2.63
CA TYR A 52 15.76 -17.82 -2.21
C TYR A 52 14.50 -18.45 -1.60
N GLY A 53 13.32 -18.01 -1.99
CA GLY A 53 12.05 -18.66 -1.63
C GLY A 53 11.46 -18.24 -0.30
N SER A 54 11.95 -17.17 0.33
CA SER A 54 11.38 -16.63 1.58
C SER A 54 10.05 -15.87 1.37
N GLY A 55 9.53 -15.84 0.13
CA GLY A 55 8.29 -15.16 -0.23
C GLY A 55 8.42 -13.65 -0.20
N HIS A 56 7.27 -13.00 -0.26
CA HIS A 56 7.15 -11.54 -0.23
C HIS A 56 7.10 -11.06 1.22
N PHE A 57 8.24 -10.91 1.84
CA PHE A 57 8.41 -10.78 3.29
C PHE A 57 7.73 -9.56 3.94
N VAL A 58 7.37 -8.51 3.19
CA VAL A 58 6.55 -7.38 3.68
C VAL A 58 5.04 -7.64 3.63
N ASP A 59 4.62 -8.73 3.00
CA ASP A 59 3.21 -9.08 2.92
C ASP A 59 2.69 -9.55 4.28
N VAL A 60 1.48 -9.14 4.62
CA VAL A 60 0.86 -9.49 5.90
C VAL A 60 0.85 -11.00 6.15
N PRO A 61 0.49 -11.88 5.18
CA PRO A 61 0.55 -13.33 5.38
C PRO A 61 1.97 -13.90 5.49
N CYS A 62 3.00 -13.17 5.08
CA CYS A 62 4.39 -13.59 5.27
C CYS A 62 4.92 -13.21 6.66
N ILE A 63 4.42 -12.13 7.23
CA ILE A 63 4.70 -11.71 8.61
C ILE A 63 3.86 -12.53 9.60
N PHE A 64 2.58 -12.69 9.35
CA PHE A 64 1.64 -13.47 10.16
C PHE A 64 1.19 -14.70 9.40
N LYS A 65 2.00 -15.75 9.45
CA LYS A 65 1.92 -16.93 8.56
C LYS A 65 0.72 -17.84 8.83
N ASP A 66 0.28 -17.91 10.07
CA ASP A 66 -0.84 -18.75 10.50
C ASP A 66 -1.99 -17.88 10.99
N PHE A 67 -3.01 -17.72 10.15
CA PHE A 67 -4.15 -16.87 10.47
C PHE A 67 -4.94 -17.34 11.70
N ASP A 68 -4.80 -18.60 12.12
CA ASP A 68 -5.52 -19.14 13.29
C ASP A 68 -4.85 -18.77 14.63
N ARG A 69 -3.59 -18.29 14.62
CA ARG A 69 -2.88 -17.83 15.82
C ARG A 69 -3.45 -16.53 16.39
N ASP A 70 -3.06 -16.21 17.63
CA ASP A 70 -3.48 -15.00 18.32
C ASP A 70 -2.69 -13.77 17.82
N PRO A 71 -3.37 -12.70 17.32
CA PRO A 71 -2.70 -11.45 16.93
C PRO A 71 -2.06 -10.68 18.10
N ALA A 72 -2.43 -10.97 19.35
CA ALA A 72 -1.82 -10.34 20.52
C ALA A 72 -0.52 -11.01 20.96
N ASP A 73 -0.23 -12.22 20.45
CA ASP A 73 0.99 -12.96 20.77
C ASP A 73 2.14 -12.56 19.82
N PRO A 74 3.24 -11.93 20.31
CA PRO A 74 4.39 -11.58 19.50
C PRO A 74 4.99 -12.76 18.72
N SER A 75 4.91 -13.97 19.28
CA SER A 75 5.43 -15.18 18.62
C SER A 75 4.63 -15.63 17.41
N SER A 76 3.49 -14.98 17.12
CA SER A 76 2.69 -15.20 15.91
C SER A 76 3.25 -14.50 14.68
N TYR A 77 4.22 -13.60 14.86
CA TYR A 77 4.78 -12.75 13.80
C TYR A 77 6.23 -13.13 13.48
N ASP A 78 6.59 -13.01 12.22
CA ASP A 78 7.96 -13.15 11.72
C ASP A 78 8.38 -11.84 11.03
N PHE A 79 9.07 -10.98 11.77
CA PHE A 79 9.53 -9.68 11.29
C PHE A 79 10.96 -9.69 10.72
N ALA A 80 11.69 -10.81 10.83
CA ALA A 80 13.13 -10.83 10.63
C ALA A 80 13.64 -10.18 9.34
N LEU A 81 13.06 -10.51 8.18
CA LEU A 81 13.47 -9.93 6.89
C LEU A 81 12.87 -8.52 6.68
N THR A 82 11.66 -8.29 7.16
CA THR A 82 10.99 -7.01 7.04
C THR A 82 11.70 -5.93 7.86
N ASP A 83 12.21 -6.29 9.05
CA ASP A 83 12.99 -5.39 9.91
C ASP A 83 14.25 -4.90 9.22
N LEU A 84 15.04 -5.80 8.66
CA LEU A 84 16.27 -5.45 7.93
C LEU A 84 15.97 -4.50 6.77
N TYR A 85 14.87 -4.73 6.09
CA TYR A 85 14.48 -3.96 4.93
C TYR A 85 14.00 -2.54 5.28
N ILE A 86 13.12 -2.44 6.26
CA ILE A 86 12.59 -1.16 6.74
C ILE A 86 13.71 -0.33 7.39
N GLN A 87 14.58 -0.97 8.18
CA GLN A 87 15.74 -0.30 8.75
C GLN A 87 16.61 0.34 7.68
N ALA A 88 16.92 -0.40 6.60
CA ALA A 88 17.72 0.14 5.50
C ALA A 88 17.08 1.34 4.81
N ILE A 89 15.75 1.40 4.71
CA ILE A 89 15.01 2.56 4.19
C ILE A 89 15.15 3.75 5.15
N CYS A 90 14.89 3.54 6.43
CA CYS A 90 14.95 4.56 7.47
C CYS A 90 16.37 5.13 7.63
N ASP A 91 17.41 4.28 7.53
CA ASP A 91 18.82 4.66 7.59
C ASP A 91 19.25 5.55 6.41
N CYS A 92 18.47 5.57 5.33
CA CYS A 92 18.66 6.51 4.23
C CYS A 92 18.04 7.89 4.48
N GLY A 93 17.27 8.07 5.56
CA GLY A 93 16.43 9.26 5.78
C GLY A 93 15.15 9.24 4.96
N THR A 94 14.81 8.10 4.35
CA THR A 94 13.61 7.89 3.54
C THR A 94 12.46 7.44 4.45
N GLN A 95 11.29 8.01 4.27
CA GLN A 95 10.09 7.59 4.99
C GLN A 95 9.45 6.37 4.32
N VAL A 96 8.94 5.47 5.14
CA VAL A 96 8.20 4.29 4.66
C VAL A 96 6.75 4.66 4.40
N PHE A 97 6.24 4.25 3.25
CA PHE A 97 4.84 4.21 2.89
C PHE A 97 4.43 2.73 2.85
N TYR A 98 3.83 2.25 3.93
CA TYR A 98 3.62 0.82 4.12
C TYR A 98 2.30 0.36 3.50
N ARG A 99 2.35 -0.60 2.55
CA ARG A 99 1.17 -1.27 2.01
C ARG A 99 0.84 -2.50 2.86
N LEU A 100 -0.25 -2.42 3.63
CA LEU A 100 -0.85 -3.54 4.37
C LEU A 100 -1.68 -4.38 3.40
N GLY A 101 -1.18 -5.53 3.00
CA GLY A 101 -1.84 -6.39 2.04
C GLY A 101 -0.91 -7.48 1.54
N VAL A 102 -1.01 -7.80 0.27
CA VAL A 102 -0.26 -8.88 -0.38
C VAL A 102 0.36 -8.41 -1.69
N SER A 103 1.35 -9.14 -2.17
CA SER A 103 1.97 -8.94 -3.48
C SER A 103 1.12 -9.53 -4.60
N ILE A 104 1.40 -9.11 -5.84
CA ILE A 104 0.66 -9.53 -7.02
C ILE A 104 0.87 -11.02 -7.33
N GLU A 105 -0.19 -11.73 -7.64
CA GLU A 105 -0.14 -13.15 -8.03
C GLU A 105 -0.60 -13.34 -9.46
N HIS A 106 0.33 -13.46 -10.40
CA HIS A 106 0.04 -13.71 -11.81
C HIS A 106 -0.33 -15.17 -12.10
N ALA A 107 0.12 -16.11 -11.25
CA ALA A 107 -0.17 -17.53 -11.45
C ALA A 107 -1.68 -17.81 -11.42
N PRO A 108 -2.17 -18.80 -12.22
CA PRO A 108 -3.58 -19.20 -12.17
C PRO A 108 -4.04 -19.65 -10.78
N LEU A 109 -3.20 -20.39 -10.08
CA LEU A 109 -3.46 -20.80 -8.69
C LEU A 109 -3.13 -19.64 -7.74
N LYS A 110 -4.16 -19.04 -7.17
CA LYS A 110 -4.05 -17.97 -6.17
C LYS A 110 -3.82 -18.56 -4.78
N ARG A 111 -3.14 -17.81 -3.92
CA ARG A 111 -2.79 -18.21 -2.54
C ARG A 111 -3.16 -17.17 -1.51
N ASN A 112 -2.67 -15.93 -1.67
CA ASN A 112 -2.78 -14.88 -0.65
C ASN A 112 -3.75 -13.76 -1.02
N VAL A 113 -4.17 -13.66 -2.30
CA VAL A 113 -5.04 -12.59 -2.81
C VAL A 113 -6.53 -12.83 -2.56
N TYR A 114 -6.87 -13.76 -1.68
CA TYR A 114 -8.25 -13.98 -1.24
C TYR A 114 -8.63 -13.01 -0.12
N ALA A 115 -9.94 -12.74 -0.01
CA ALA A 115 -10.48 -12.03 1.15
C ALA A 115 -10.09 -12.77 2.44
N PRO A 116 -9.56 -12.07 3.46
CA PRO A 116 -9.32 -12.67 4.77
C PRO A 116 -10.63 -13.20 5.38
N LYS A 117 -10.56 -14.38 6.02
CA LYS A 117 -11.73 -15.04 6.63
C LYS A 117 -12.44 -14.19 7.70
N ASP A 118 -11.71 -13.28 8.34
CA ASP A 118 -12.19 -12.41 9.40
C ASP A 118 -11.50 -11.04 9.28
N ALA A 119 -12.25 -10.03 8.87
CA ALA A 119 -11.74 -8.67 8.68
C ALA A 119 -11.32 -8.01 10.00
N GLN A 120 -11.96 -8.33 11.12
CA GLN A 120 -11.58 -7.80 12.44
C GLN A 120 -10.24 -8.40 12.89
N LYS A 121 -10.05 -9.69 12.67
CA LYS A 121 -8.77 -10.33 12.98
C LYS A 121 -7.64 -9.81 12.10
N TRP A 122 -7.91 -9.60 10.80
CA TRP A 122 -6.99 -8.94 9.88
C TRP A 122 -6.58 -7.55 10.38
N ALA A 123 -7.54 -6.75 10.83
CA ALA A 123 -7.27 -5.42 11.37
C ALA A 123 -6.37 -5.47 12.61
N ARG A 124 -6.57 -6.45 13.51
CA ARG A 124 -5.70 -6.66 14.68
C ARG A 124 -4.30 -7.14 14.30
N ILE A 125 -4.17 -7.96 13.26
CA ILE A 125 -2.86 -8.34 12.72
C ILE A 125 -2.13 -7.09 12.20
N CYS A 126 -2.80 -6.24 11.43
CA CYS A 126 -2.25 -4.96 10.96
C CYS A 126 -1.87 -4.03 12.13
N GLU A 127 -2.68 -3.99 13.19
CA GLU A 127 -2.34 -3.27 14.43
C GLU A 127 -1.02 -3.77 15.01
N GLY A 128 -0.80 -5.09 15.12
CA GLY A 128 0.46 -5.66 15.60
C GLY A 128 1.67 -5.21 14.77
N ILE A 129 1.52 -5.15 13.44
CA ILE A 129 2.57 -4.67 12.53
C ILE A 129 2.88 -3.18 12.80
N ILE A 130 1.86 -2.35 12.99
CA ILE A 130 2.04 -0.91 13.29
C ILE A 130 2.71 -0.72 14.65
N ARG A 131 2.26 -1.45 15.69
CA ARG A 131 2.88 -1.40 17.03
C ARG A 131 4.35 -1.79 16.98
N HIS A 132 4.69 -2.79 16.17
CA HIS A 132 6.07 -3.22 16.02
C HIS A 132 6.96 -2.08 15.47
N TYR A 133 6.55 -1.41 14.41
CA TYR A 133 7.37 -0.37 13.79
C TYR A 133 7.26 1.00 14.45
N ASN A 134 6.18 1.30 15.16
CA ASN A 134 5.95 2.64 15.73
C ASN A 134 6.02 2.70 17.26
N GLU A 135 5.75 1.59 17.96
CA GLU A 135 5.64 1.58 19.43
C GLU A 135 6.62 0.62 20.11
N GLY A 136 7.51 -0.03 19.34
CA GLY A 136 8.54 -0.95 19.87
C GLY A 136 8.00 -2.30 20.35
N TRP A 137 6.73 -2.64 20.06
CA TRP A 137 6.15 -3.92 20.43
C TRP A 137 6.88 -5.10 19.76
N ALA A 138 6.96 -6.24 20.41
CA ALA A 138 7.65 -7.45 19.94
C ALA A 138 9.13 -7.20 19.58
N ASN A 139 9.85 -6.44 20.41
CA ASN A 139 11.23 -5.99 20.18
C ASN A 139 11.39 -5.16 18.90
N GLY A 140 10.37 -4.39 18.55
CA GLY A 140 10.32 -3.58 17.33
C GLY A 140 10.98 -2.20 17.48
N PHE A 141 10.48 -1.25 16.72
CA PHE A 141 11.09 0.05 16.48
C PHE A 141 10.16 1.24 16.84
N HIS A 142 10.70 2.44 16.77
CA HIS A 142 9.98 3.71 16.95
C HIS A 142 10.18 4.62 15.72
N TYR A 143 9.92 4.09 14.51
CA TYR A 143 10.16 4.80 13.26
C TYR A 143 9.13 5.87 12.94
N ASN A 144 7.98 5.86 13.64
CA ASN A 144 6.91 6.81 13.41
C ASN A 144 6.42 6.83 11.94
N ILE A 145 6.23 5.64 11.37
CA ILE A 145 5.70 5.49 10.01
C ILE A 145 4.29 6.09 9.97
N GLN A 146 4.08 7.05 9.07
CA GLN A 146 2.85 7.84 9.02
C GLN A 146 1.81 7.25 8.06
N TYR A 147 2.23 6.69 6.92
CA TYR A 147 1.34 6.28 5.84
C TYR A 147 1.18 4.77 5.78
N TRP A 148 -0.08 4.33 5.93
CA TRP A 148 -0.48 2.92 5.93
C TRP A 148 -1.58 2.71 4.90
N GLU A 149 -1.21 2.08 3.79
CA GLU A 149 -2.09 1.82 2.65
C GLU A 149 -2.74 0.44 2.79
N ILE A 150 -4.07 0.38 2.71
CA ILE A 150 -4.81 -0.88 2.83
C ILE A 150 -5.00 -1.47 1.44
N TRP A 151 -4.27 -2.57 1.18
CA TRP A 151 -4.29 -3.36 -0.05
C TRP A 151 -3.62 -2.67 -1.26
N ASN A 152 -3.81 -3.26 -2.46
CA ASN A 152 -3.34 -2.78 -3.76
C ASN A 152 -4.24 -3.34 -4.86
N GLU A 153 -4.78 -2.50 -5.72
CA GLU A 153 -5.56 -2.86 -6.91
C GLU A 153 -6.61 -3.97 -6.68
N PRO A 154 -7.55 -3.81 -5.74
CA PRO A 154 -8.55 -4.84 -5.42
C PRO A 154 -9.68 -4.95 -6.46
N GLU A 155 -9.67 -4.17 -7.53
CA GLU A 155 -10.69 -4.13 -8.58
C GLU A 155 -10.68 -5.40 -9.44
N GLY A 156 -10.90 -6.57 -8.82
CA GLY A 156 -10.81 -7.88 -9.48
C GLY A 156 -12.14 -8.49 -9.91
N GLU A 157 -13.25 -8.12 -9.25
CA GLU A 157 -14.54 -8.75 -9.49
C GLU A 157 -15.05 -8.49 -10.91
N GLY A 158 -15.36 -9.58 -11.60
CA GLY A 158 -15.86 -9.53 -12.97
C GLY A 158 -14.89 -9.03 -14.03
N THR A 159 -13.62 -8.80 -13.68
CA THR A 159 -12.54 -8.47 -14.60
C THR A 159 -11.66 -9.69 -14.86
N TRP A 160 -10.77 -9.60 -15.85
CA TRP A 160 -9.73 -10.62 -16.04
C TRP A 160 -8.63 -10.54 -14.97
N ARG A 161 -8.51 -9.42 -14.27
CA ARG A 161 -7.46 -9.12 -13.30
C ARG A 161 -7.81 -9.59 -11.89
N LYS A 162 -7.71 -10.89 -11.64
CA LYS A 162 -7.78 -11.45 -10.29
C LYS A 162 -6.39 -11.61 -9.66
N ALA A 163 -5.44 -10.79 -10.06
CA ALA A 163 -4.05 -10.93 -9.61
C ALA A 163 -3.83 -10.37 -8.20
N MET A 164 -4.72 -9.48 -7.73
CA MET A 164 -4.60 -8.81 -6.45
C MET A 164 -5.77 -9.06 -5.49
N TRP A 165 -6.93 -9.44 -6.01
CA TRP A 165 -8.11 -9.73 -5.20
C TRP A 165 -8.98 -10.81 -5.82
N VAL A 166 -9.30 -11.84 -5.02
CA VAL A 166 -10.26 -12.89 -5.36
C VAL A 166 -11.35 -12.87 -4.30
N GLY A 167 -12.37 -12.08 -4.55
CA GLY A 167 -13.52 -11.87 -3.69
C GLY A 167 -14.49 -10.90 -4.36
N SER A 168 -15.58 -10.58 -3.71
CA SER A 168 -16.49 -9.53 -4.15
C SER A 168 -15.93 -8.14 -3.81
N ASN A 169 -16.46 -7.11 -4.49
CA ASN A 169 -16.15 -5.72 -4.16
C ASN A 169 -16.60 -5.38 -2.72
N GLU A 170 -17.76 -5.87 -2.30
CA GLU A 170 -18.26 -5.68 -0.92
C GLU A 170 -17.33 -6.28 0.15
N GLU A 171 -16.75 -7.45 -0.10
CA GLU A 171 -15.77 -8.05 0.82
C GLU A 171 -14.55 -7.14 1.00
N TYR A 172 -14.07 -6.53 -0.09
CA TYR A 172 -12.99 -5.55 0.01
C TYR A 172 -13.43 -4.28 0.75
N PHE A 173 -14.58 -3.71 0.42
CA PHE A 173 -15.08 -2.50 1.07
C PHE A 173 -15.24 -2.70 2.58
N ASN A 174 -15.76 -3.85 2.99
CA ASN A 174 -15.85 -4.23 4.40
C ASN A 174 -14.46 -4.40 5.05
N LEU A 175 -13.52 -5.05 4.36
CA LEU A 175 -12.13 -5.20 4.84
C LEU A 175 -11.49 -3.83 5.07
N TYR A 176 -11.60 -2.92 4.09
CA TYR A 176 -11.07 -1.56 4.20
C TYR A 176 -11.70 -0.82 5.38
N ALA A 177 -13.02 -0.74 5.42
CA ALA A 177 -13.73 0.03 6.44
C ALA A 177 -13.45 -0.48 7.86
N THR A 178 -13.44 -1.80 8.05
CA THR A 178 -13.13 -2.45 9.32
C THR A 178 -11.70 -2.14 9.75
N THR A 179 -10.75 -2.31 8.84
CA THR A 179 -9.33 -2.08 9.13
C THR A 179 -9.05 -0.60 9.40
N ALA A 180 -9.55 0.31 8.56
CA ALA A 180 -9.33 1.74 8.71
C ALA A 180 -9.88 2.28 10.04
N LYS A 181 -11.10 1.89 10.42
CA LYS A 181 -11.70 2.28 11.70
C LYS A 181 -10.90 1.75 12.89
N HIS A 182 -10.52 0.48 12.84
CA HIS A 182 -9.74 -0.13 13.90
C HIS A 182 -8.39 0.57 14.07
N LEU A 183 -7.65 0.75 12.99
CA LEU A 183 -6.33 1.38 13.03
C LEU A 183 -6.38 2.83 13.49
N LYS A 184 -7.37 3.61 13.04
CA LYS A 184 -7.53 5.00 13.51
C LYS A 184 -7.97 5.09 14.97
N SER A 185 -8.70 4.09 15.49
CA SER A 185 -9.02 4.04 16.93
C SER A 185 -7.81 3.74 17.80
N CYS A 186 -6.87 2.92 17.31
CA CYS A 186 -5.63 2.59 18.03
C CYS A 186 -4.56 3.67 17.84
N PHE A 187 -4.47 4.25 16.64
CA PHE A 187 -3.40 5.17 16.24
C PHE A 187 -3.98 6.42 15.55
N PRO A 188 -4.59 7.36 16.28
CA PRO A 188 -5.21 8.54 15.66
C PRO A 188 -4.21 9.43 14.90
N TYR A 189 -2.91 9.29 15.18
CA TYR A 189 -1.82 10.07 14.57
C TYR A 189 -1.37 9.57 13.19
N ILE A 190 -1.65 8.31 12.83
CA ILE A 190 -1.28 7.78 11.51
C ILE A 190 -2.27 8.22 10.43
N LYS A 191 -1.85 8.09 9.17
CA LYS A 191 -2.68 8.28 8.00
C LYS A 191 -2.98 6.93 7.35
N VAL A 192 -4.27 6.62 7.23
CA VAL A 192 -4.76 5.38 6.64
C VAL A 192 -5.47 5.71 5.34
N GLY A 193 -5.18 4.96 4.30
CA GLY A 193 -5.78 5.17 2.99
C GLY A 193 -5.61 3.98 2.07
N GLY A 194 -5.72 4.22 0.81
CA GLY A 194 -5.66 3.22 -0.26
C GLY A 194 -6.59 3.63 -1.38
N TYR A 195 -6.95 2.79 -2.20
CA TYR A 195 -6.61 1.35 -2.28
C TYR A 195 -5.59 1.04 -3.39
N ALA A 196 -4.82 2.04 -3.83
CA ALA A 196 -3.90 1.95 -4.96
C ALA A 196 -4.64 1.49 -6.23
N SER A 197 -5.66 2.27 -6.61
CA SER A 197 -6.53 1.96 -7.75
C SER A 197 -5.75 1.65 -9.02
N CYS A 198 -6.28 0.75 -9.86
CA CYS A 198 -5.81 0.50 -11.23
C CYS A 198 -5.84 1.75 -12.12
N GLY A 199 -6.49 2.82 -11.67
CA GLY A 199 -6.57 4.11 -12.35
C GLY A 199 -7.86 4.36 -13.12
N PHE A 200 -8.02 5.58 -13.59
CA PHE A 200 -9.27 6.13 -14.11
C PHE A 200 -9.27 6.30 -15.63
N TYR A 201 -8.53 5.46 -16.36
CA TYR A 201 -8.39 5.55 -17.83
C TYR A 201 -9.73 5.58 -18.56
N GLY A 202 -10.74 4.88 -18.05
CA GLY A 202 -12.08 4.83 -18.62
C GLY A 202 -12.81 6.17 -18.66
N ALA A 203 -12.50 7.09 -17.73
CA ALA A 203 -13.10 8.42 -17.68
C ALA A 203 -12.57 9.35 -18.78
N PHE A 204 -11.39 9.04 -19.36
CA PHE A 204 -10.67 9.91 -20.28
C PHE A 204 -10.49 9.31 -21.67
N CYS A 205 -11.18 8.22 -22.00
CA CYS A 205 -11.17 7.63 -23.33
C CYS A 205 -12.60 7.58 -23.92
N GLN A 206 -12.71 7.72 -25.25
CA GLN A 206 -14.01 7.72 -25.95
C GLN A 206 -14.74 6.38 -25.87
N ASN A 207 -13.99 5.28 -25.86
CA ASN A 207 -14.53 3.92 -25.87
C ASN A 207 -13.85 3.07 -24.80
N PRO A 208 -14.23 3.24 -23.51
CA PRO A 208 -13.64 2.45 -22.44
C PRO A 208 -13.94 0.95 -22.58
N THR A 209 -12.93 0.14 -22.30
CA THR A 209 -13.12 -1.33 -22.24
C THR A 209 -14.07 -1.71 -21.10
N PRO A 210 -14.64 -2.93 -21.10
CA PRO A 210 -15.44 -3.39 -19.98
C PRO A 210 -14.71 -3.29 -18.63
N ASP A 211 -13.44 -3.66 -18.56
CA ASP A 211 -12.65 -3.58 -17.33
C ASP A 211 -12.43 -2.13 -16.89
N GLN A 212 -12.13 -1.22 -17.82
CA GLN A 212 -11.99 0.20 -17.49
C GLN A 212 -13.27 0.80 -16.90
N ARG A 213 -14.45 0.40 -17.39
CA ARG A 213 -15.73 0.79 -16.79
C ARG A 213 -15.88 0.25 -15.38
N LYS A 214 -15.54 -1.02 -15.16
CA LYS A 214 -15.61 -1.65 -13.85
C LYS A 214 -14.67 -1.01 -12.82
N PHE A 215 -13.51 -0.52 -13.23
CA PHE A 215 -12.62 0.23 -12.34
C PHE A 215 -13.24 1.56 -11.88
N LEU A 216 -13.99 2.25 -12.75
CA LEU A 216 -14.72 3.45 -12.37
C LEU A 216 -15.90 3.12 -11.43
N GLU A 217 -16.69 2.11 -11.79
CA GLU A 217 -17.81 1.61 -10.95
C GLU A 217 -17.30 1.22 -9.56
N PHE A 218 -16.18 0.51 -9.48
CA PHE A 218 -15.55 0.13 -8.22
C PHE A 218 -15.18 1.37 -7.37
N ALA A 219 -14.60 2.39 -7.98
CA ALA A 219 -14.24 3.62 -7.28
C ALA A 219 -15.48 4.33 -6.73
N ASP A 220 -16.51 4.50 -7.55
CA ASP A 220 -17.77 5.13 -7.16
C ASP A 220 -18.45 4.36 -6.00
N ASP A 221 -18.53 3.04 -6.12
CA ASP A 221 -19.14 2.15 -5.11
C ASP A 221 -18.32 2.16 -3.81
N PHE A 222 -16.98 2.16 -3.91
CA PHE A 222 -16.11 2.25 -2.74
C PHE A 222 -16.32 3.55 -1.98
N PHE A 223 -16.32 4.70 -2.66
CA PHE A 223 -16.54 5.98 -2.01
C PHE A 223 -17.96 6.07 -1.43
N ALA A 224 -18.97 5.60 -2.16
CA ALA A 224 -20.34 5.55 -1.65
C ALA A 224 -20.45 4.68 -0.38
N TYR A 225 -19.77 3.53 -0.36
CA TYR A 225 -19.77 2.62 0.80
C TYR A 225 -19.11 3.27 2.02
N ILE A 226 -17.86 3.76 1.89
CA ILE A 226 -17.10 4.28 3.04
C ILE A 226 -17.68 5.58 3.61
N THR A 227 -18.38 6.38 2.79
CA THR A 227 -19.00 7.64 3.22
C THR A 227 -20.44 7.48 3.69
N SER A 228 -21.03 6.29 3.51
CA SER A 228 -22.43 6.04 3.93
C SER A 228 -22.62 6.31 5.42
N PRO A 229 -23.81 6.77 5.88
CA PRO A 229 -24.07 7.08 7.28
C PRO A 229 -23.86 5.90 8.24
N GLN A 230 -23.99 4.67 7.74
CA GLN A 230 -23.84 3.44 8.52
C GLN A 230 -22.37 3.04 8.67
N ILE A 231 -21.53 3.42 7.71
CA ILE A 231 -20.12 3.01 7.66
C ILE A 231 -19.21 4.13 8.17
N GLN A 232 -19.14 5.28 7.52
CA GLN A 232 -18.27 6.41 7.90
C GLN A 232 -16.83 5.97 8.20
N ALA A 233 -16.20 5.29 7.23
CA ALA A 233 -14.83 4.83 7.37
C ALA A 233 -13.83 5.97 7.06
N PRO A 234 -12.75 6.10 7.85
CA PRO A 234 -11.73 7.13 7.58
C PRO A 234 -10.95 6.81 6.30
N LEU A 235 -10.62 7.89 5.56
CA LEU A 235 -9.73 7.88 4.39
C LEU A 235 -8.88 9.15 4.46
N ASP A 236 -7.64 9.05 4.96
CA ASP A 236 -6.75 10.21 5.11
C ASP A 236 -6.02 10.57 3.80
N PHE A 237 -5.87 9.62 2.89
CA PHE A 237 -5.35 9.79 1.54
C PHE A 237 -5.94 8.76 0.59
N PHE A 238 -5.98 9.09 -0.68
CA PHE A 238 -6.35 8.18 -1.75
C PHE A 238 -5.16 7.96 -2.69
N SER A 239 -4.93 6.71 -3.12
CA SER A 239 -3.83 6.33 -3.99
C SER A 239 -4.31 5.66 -5.27
N TRP A 240 -3.61 5.91 -6.37
CA TRP A 240 -3.90 5.31 -7.68
C TRP A 240 -2.63 5.09 -8.49
N HIS A 241 -2.73 4.26 -9.51
CA HIS A 241 -1.67 4.00 -10.47
C HIS A 241 -1.97 4.67 -11.80
N ILE A 242 -0.91 5.10 -12.47
CA ILE A 242 -0.98 5.63 -13.82
C ILE A 242 0.28 5.23 -14.59
N TYR A 243 0.10 4.65 -15.77
CA TYR A 243 1.17 4.29 -16.68
C TYR A 243 0.90 4.99 -18.01
N SER A 244 1.48 6.17 -18.20
CA SER A 244 1.26 6.98 -19.40
C SER A 244 2.48 7.84 -19.72
N GLY A 245 2.73 8.06 -21.00
CA GLY A 245 3.63 9.10 -21.49
C GLY A 245 2.93 10.45 -21.69
N ASP A 246 1.62 10.51 -21.53
CA ASP A 246 0.82 11.73 -21.68
C ASP A 246 0.70 12.44 -20.32
N LEU A 247 1.41 13.55 -20.16
CA LEU A 247 1.39 14.35 -18.93
C LEU A 247 0.01 14.95 -18.64
N TYR A 248 -0.80 15.18 -19.66
CA TYR A 248 -2.15 15.69 -19.48
C TYR A 248 -3.06 14.72 -18.72
N LEU A 249 -2.81 13.43 -18.90
CA LEU A 249 -3.55 12.38 -18.21
C LEU A 249 -3.28 12.38 -16.70
N TYR A 250 -2.06 12.71 -16.27
CA TYR A 250 -1.72 12.82 -14.83
C TYR A 250 -2.54 13.91 -14.14
N GLU A 251 -2.64 15.09 -14.78
CA GLU A 251 -3.46 16.18 -14.27
C GLU A 251 -4.94 15.79 -14.24
N SER A 252 -5.41 15.10 -15.28
CA SER A 252 -6.80 14.67 -15.40
C SER A 252 -7.18 13.67 -14.29
N PHE A 253 -6.31 12.70 -13.99
CA PHE A 253 -6.53 11.75 -12.89
C PHE A 253 -6.59 12.44 -11.53
N ALA A 254 -5.75 13.47 -11.32
CA ALA A 254 -5.73 14.20 -10.06
C ALA A 254 -6.96 15.11 -9.86
N ARG A 255 -7.71 15.38 -10.94
CA ARG A 255 -8.94 16.19 -10.90
C ARG A 255 -10.22 15.36 -10.87
N TYR A 256 -10.13 14.09 -11.24
CA TYR A 256 -11.26 13.14 -11.24
C TYR A 256 -11.71 12.80 -9.83
#